data_9bb9c5873e521a9e4eeba6ff17cb8cf6
#
_entry.id   9bb9c5873e521a9e4eeba6ff17cb8cf6
#
_cell.length_a   1.000
_cell.length_b   1.000
_cell.length_c   1.000
_cell.angle_alpha   90.00
_cell.angle_beta   90.00
_cell.angle_gamma   90.00
#
_symmetry.space_group_name_H-M   'P 1'
#
loop_
_entity.id
_entity.type
_entity.pdbx_description
1 polymer ?
#
loop_
_entity_poly.entity_id
_entity_poly.type
_entity_poly.pdbx_seq_one_letter_code
_entity_poly.pdbx_strand_id
1 'polypeptide(L)'
;MVDLSSPVYPDITVRPVNGFTWPGGASCGVTLAWHVDGEAGPMASDRNAVNHIAAISETAYGVTTAMPRILALHRALAIPGTFFVPAHVAERHPAMIGTILQDGHEVAHHGYMHENVFALDDTEQRAVFEHGLAILERLSGSRPRGWSAPAWGVKGYTLELMADLGMSYDASLMEHDTPQIIETSCGDLVELPISMVLDDWALFGSALYWDSHVALSSAEEAETIWREEFDGL
;
A
#
# COMPACT_ATOMS: atom_id res chain seq x y z
N MET A 1 5.83 -30.50 -19.32
CA MET A 1 5.20 -29.23 -19.67
C MET A 1 4.36 -28.85 -18.46
N VAL A 2 4.58 -27.67 -17.91
CA VAL A 2 3.71 -27.11 -16.88
C VAL A 2 2.39 -26.82 -17.56
N ASP A 3 1.29 -27.25 -16.97
CA ASP A 3 -0.04 -26.91 -17.46
C ASP A 3 -0.31 -25.43 -17.13
N LEU A 4 -0.19 -24.57 -18.11
CA LEU A 4 -0.45 -23.14 -17.98
C LEU A 4 -1.94 -22.80 -18.04
N SER A 5 -2.84 -23.79 -18.15
CA SER A 5 -4.29 -23.59 -18.10
C SER A 5 -4.82 -23.57 -16.65
N SER A 6 -4.02 -24.00 -15.67
CA SER A 6 -4.38 -23.88 -14.26
C SER A 6 -4.27 -22.41 -13.81
N PRO A 7 -5.19 -21.94 -12.98
CA PRO A 7 -5.08 -20.58 -12.44
C PRO A 7 -3.75 -20.42 -11.70
N VAL A 8 -3.13 -19.27 -11.89
CA VAL A 8 -1.87 -18.93 -11.21
C VAL A 8 -2.06 -18.95 -9.69
N TYR A 9 -3.27 -18.59 -9.25
CA TYR A 9 -3.66 -18.55 -7.84
C TYR A 9 -4.62 -19.69 -7.52
N PRO A 10 -4.39 -20.47 -6.45
CA PRO A 10 -5.24 -21.60 -6.13
C PRO A 10 -6.65 -21.22 -5.64
N ASP A 11 -6.80 -20.05 -5.03
CA ASP A 11 -8.00 -19.68 -4.27
C ASP A 11 -8.72 -18.43 -4.80
N ILE A 12 -8.18 -17.80 -5.85
CA ILE A 12 -8.77 -16.59 -6.44
C ILE A 12 -8.72 -16.62 -7.96
N THR A 13 -9.62 -15.91 -8.61
CA THR A 13 -9.61 -15.66 -10.05
C THR A 13 -9.25 -14.20 -10.29
N VAL A 14 -8.16 -13.98 -11.05
CA VAL A 14 -7.77 -12.66 -11.55
C VAL A 14 -7.92 -12.66 -13.06
N ARG A 15 -8.57 -11.64 -13.61
CA ARG A 15 -8.78 -11.54 -15.05
C ARG A 15 -8.57 -10.13 -15.57
N PRO A 16 -8.11 -9.97 -16.81
CA PRO A 16 -8.00 -8.66 -17.44
C PRO A 16 -9.36 -7.97 -17.58
N VAL A 17 -9.35 -6.65 -17.58
CA VAL A 17 -10.53 -5.85 -17.94
C VAL A 17 -10.67 -5.85 -19.47
N ASN A 18 -11.65 -6.58 -19.98
CA ASN A 18 -11.91 -6.67 -21.41
C ASN A 18 -12.22 -5.31 -22.03
N GLY A 19 -11.48 -4.93 -23.08
CA GLY A 19 -11.66 -3.64 -23.74
C GLY A 19 -11.27 -2.44 -22.90
N PHE A 20 -10.37 -2.63 -21.94
CA PHE A 20 -9.86 -1.54 -21.11
C PHE A 20 -9.23 -0.43 -21.97
N THR A 21 -9.55 0.80 -21.63
CA THR A 21 -8.93 1.99 -22.20
C THR A 21 -8.72 3.00 -21.09
N TRP A 22 -7.58 3.68 -21.12
CA TRP A 22 -7.30 4.70 -20.12
C TRP A 22 -8.29 5.87 -20.20
N PRO A 23 -8.70 6.45 -19.08
CA PRO A 23 -9.58 7.60 -19.06
C PRO A 23 -9.04 8.77 -19.90
N GLY A 24 -9.96 9.48 -20.57
CA GLY A 24 -9.60 10.66 -21.38
C GLY A 24 -8.79 10.37 -22.64
N GLY A 25 -8.66 9.10 -23.04
CA GLY A 25 -7.85 8.72 -24.21
C GLY A 25 -6.34 8.77 -23.96
N ALA A 26 -5.91 8.74 -22.71
CA ALA A 26 -4.50 8.61 -22.33
C ALA A 26 -3.91 7.29 -22.82
N SER A 27 -2.60 7.25 -23.04
CA SER A 27 -1.88 6.03 -23.40
C SER A 27 -1.52 5.18 -22.19
N CYS A 28 -1.35 5.80 -21.03
CA CYS A 28 -1.05 5.14 -19.76
C CYS A 28 -1.69 5.89 -18.58
N GLY A 29 -1.65 5.28 -17.40
CA GLY A 29 -2.01 5.90 -16.13
C GLY A 29 -0.90 5.70 -15.10
N VAL A 30 -0.60 6.74 -14.34
CA VAL A 30 0.38 6.68 -13.25
C VAL A 30 -0.32 7.00 -11.95
N THR A 31 -0.14 6.16 -10.94
CA THR A 31 -0.60 6.42 -9.57
C THR A 31 0.60 6.67 -8.67
N LEU A 32 0.51 7.68 -7.82
CA LEU A 32 1.50 7.91 -6.77
C LEU A 32 0.95 7.36 -5.46
N ALA A 33 1.46 6.22 -5.05
CA ALA A 33 1.09 5.49 -3.84
C ALA A 33 2.16 5.67 -2.77
N TRP A 34 1.74 6.04 -1.55
CA TRP A 34 2.63 6.23 -0.41
C TRP A 34 2.22 5.31 0.73
N HIS A 35 3.09 4.39 1.12
CA HIS A 35 2.91 3.59 2.33
C HIS A 35 3.47 4.38 3.52
N VAL A 36 2.61 4.71 4.48
CA VAL A 36 2.98 5.58 5.61
C VAL A 36 3.14 4.73 6.87
N ASP A 37 4.08 3.80 6.82
CA ASP A 37 4.25 2.75 7.83
C ASP A 37 4.68 3.26 9.20
N GLY A 38 5.47 4.35 9.23
CA GLY A 38 5.91 4.95 10.46
C GLY A 38 6.44 3.93 11.46
N GLU A 39 6.08 4.11 12.72
CA GLU A 39 6.46 3.21 13.79
C GLU A 39 5.73 1.86 13.79
N ALA A 40 4.68 1.69 12.97
CA ALA A 40 3.95 0.43 12.88
C ALA A 40 4.81 -0.70 12.29
N GLY A 41 5.67 -0.40 11.32
CA GLY A 41 6.53 -1.39 10.69
C GLY A 41 7.32 -2.25 11.69
N PRO A 42 8.23 -1.69 12.50
CA PRO A 42 8.96 -2.47 13.52
C PRO A 42 8.05 -3.17 14.51
N MET A 43 6.99 -2.49 14.96
CA MET A 43 6.07 -3.05 15.98
C MET A 43 5.16 -4.15 15.46
N ALA A 44 5.00 -4.29 14.15
CA ALA A 44 4.30 -5.42 13.53
C ALA A 44 5.01 -6.75 13.80
N SER A 45 6.33 -6.74 13.75
CA SER A 45 7.15 -7.93 13.97
C SER A 45 7.39 -8.22 15.45
N ASP A 46 7.57 -7.18 16.26
CA ASP A 46 7.76 -7.29 17.69
C ASP A 46 7.22 -6.05 18.42
N ARG A 47 6.22 -6.23 19.25
CA ARG A 47 5.66 -5.13 20.04
C ARG A 47 6.66 -4.50 21.01
N ASN A 48 7.72 -5.23 21.41
CA ASN A 48 8.80 -4.68 22.22
C ASN A 48 9.73 -3.73 21.44
N ALA A 49 9.61 -3.66 20.12
CA ALA A 49 10.33 -2.70 19.28
C ALA A 49 10.14 -1.24 19.75
N VAL A 50 9.03 -0.94 20.42
CA VAL A 50 8.78 0.36 21.04
C VAL A 50 9.90 0.77 22.02
N ASN A 51 10.61 -0.18 22.63
CA ASN A 51 11.73 0.07 23.54
C ASN A 51 13.05 0.30 22.79
N HIS A 52 13.11 0.03 21.50
CA HIS A 52 14.27 0.30 20.66
C HIS A 52 14.19 1.72 20.09
N ILE A 53 14.51 2.71 20.92
CA ILE A 53 14.29 4.14 20.65
C ILE A 53 14.90 4.59 19.31
N ALA A 54 16.09 4.10 18.95
CA ALA A 54 16.73 4.46 17.69
C ALA A 54 15.92 3.97 16.48
N ALA A 55 15.43 2.73 16.49
CA ALA A 55 14.62 2.18 15.41
C ALA A 55 13.26 2.89 15.30
N ILE A 56 12.61 3.18 16.41
CA ILE A 56 11.37 3.98 16.40
C ILE A 56 11.63 5.41 15.89
N SER A 57 12.76 6.01 16.26
CA SER A 57 13.15 7.33 15.75
C SER A 57 13.42 7.32 14.24
N GLU A 58 14.04 6.26 13.72
CA GLU A 58 14.26 6.08 12.28
C GLU A 58 12.93 6.06 11.52
N THR A 59 12.00 5.22 11.93
CA THR A 59 10.70 5.08 11.25
C THR A 59 9.78 6.28 11.47
N ALA A 60 9.86 6.94 12.63
CA ALA A 60 9.13 8.17 12.89
C ALA A 60 9.54 9.32 11.96
N TYR A 61 10.75 9.30 11.38
CA TYR A 61 11.19 10.28 10.38
C TYR A 61 10.24 10.34 9.18
N GLY A 62 9.73 9.20 8.74
CA GLY A 62 8.76 9.10 7.65
C GLY A 62 7.56 10.01 7.89
N VAL A 63 6.94 9.90 9.05
CA VAL A 63 5.74 10.66 9.41
C VAL A 63 6.05 12.11 9.77
N THR A 64 7.10 12.35 10.55
CA THR A 64 7.36 13.68 11.14
C THR A 64 8.11 14.61 10.20
N THR A 65 8.92 14.07 9.30
CA THR A 65 9.82 14.85 8.44
C THR A 65 9.56 14.64 6.96
N ALA A 66 9.45 13.39 6.48
CA ALA A 66 9.26 13.11 5.06
C ALA A 66 7.85 13.50 4.59
N MET A 67 6.81 13.12 5.31
CA MET A 67 5.42 13.41 4.94
C MET A 67 5.14 14.90 4.67
N PRO A 68 5.54 15.86 5.52
CA PRO A 68 5.36 17.28 5.21
C PRO A 68 6.04 17.71 3.91
N ARG A 69 7.18 17.13 3.56
CA ARG A 69 7.92 17.42 2.32
C ARG A 69 7.22 16.82 1.11
N ILE A 70 6.75 15.57 1.22
CA ILE A 70 5.98 14.88 0.19
C ILE A 70 4.70 15.67 -0.13
N LEU A 71 3.92 16.04 0.88
CA LEU A 71 2.71 16.83 0.70
C LEU A 71 3.00 18.23 0.10
N ALA A 72 4.11 18.86 0.47
CA ALA A 72 4.53 20.11 -0.15
C ALA A 72 4.86 19.95 -1.63
N LEU A 73 5.49 18.84 -2.03
CA LEU A 73 5.78 18.52 -3.42
C LEU A 73 4.50 18.27 -4.21
N HIS A 74 3.57 17.48 -3.69
CA HIS A 74 2.26 17.23 -4.31
C HIS A 74 1.50 18.54 -4.56
N ARG A 75 1.48 19.44 -3.56
CA ARG A 75 0.86 20.79 -3.73
C ARG A 75 1.54 21.59 -4.82
N ALA A 76 2.88 21.60 -4.84
CA ALA A 76 3.64 22.37 -5.83
C ALA A 76 3.43 21.88 -7.26
N LEU A 77 3.23 20.57 -7.43
CA LEU A 77 3.01 19.95 -8.74
C LEU A 77 1.52 19.82 -9.11
N ALA A 78 0.62 20.08 -8.18
CA ALA A 78 -0.83 19.86 -8.31
C ALA A 78 -1.18 18.43 -8.75
N ILE A 79 -0.47 17.44 -8.22
CA ILE A 79 -0.65 16.02 -8.52
C ILE A 79 -1.33 15.34 -7.31
N PRO A 80 -2.45 14.63 -7.47
CA PRO A 80 -3.03 13.83 -6.39
C PRO A 80 -2.18 12.62 -6.06
N GLY A 81 -2.39 12.04 -4.88
CA GLY A 81 -1.75 10.79 -4.45
C GLY A 81 -2.66 10.02 -3.53
N THR A 82 -2.39 8.72 -3.37
CA THR A 82 -3.04 7.84 -2.41
C THR A 82 -2.06 7.49 -1.30
N PHE A 83 -2.51 7.65 -0.07
CA PHE A 83 -1.73 7.38 1.14
C PHE A 83 -2.32 6.17 1.85
N PHE A 84 -1.64 5.04 1.76
CA PHE A 84 -1.96 3.81 2.46
C PHE A 84 -1.40 3.90 3.88
N VAL A 85 -2.29 3.98 4.87
CA VAL A 85 -1.90 4.29 6.25
C VAL A 85 -2.30 3.17 7.19
N PRO A 86 -1.36 2.55 7.93
CA PRO A 86 -1.72 1.70 9.07
C PRO A 86 -2.53 2.52 10.07
N ALA A 87 -3.65 1.97 10.53
CA ALA A 87 -4.58 2.75 11.37
C ALA A 87 -3.97 3.15 12.71
N HIS A 88 -3.01 2.39 13.24
CA HIS A 88 -2.22 2.77 14.40
C HIS A 88 -1.43 4.07 14.18
N VAL A 89 -0.82 4.23 13.01
CA VAL A 89 -0.10 5.46 12.64
C VAL A 89 -1.08 6.63 12.53
N ALA A 90 -2.25 6.40 11.94
CA ALA A 90 -3.31 7.40 11.85
C ALA A 90 -3.78 7.88 13.26
N GLU A 91 -3.93 6.96 14.22
CA GLU A 91 -4.29 7.32 15.60
C GLU A 91 -3.23 8.16 16.31
N ARG A 92 -1.97 7.85 16.07
CA ARG A 92 -0.85 8.60 16.66
C ARG A 92 -0.64 9.96 16.01
N HIS A 93 -0.99 10.09 14.73
CA HIS A 93 -0.74 11.27 13.91
C HIS A 93 -2.02 11.79 13.22
N PRO A 94 -3.12 12.06 13.97
CA PRO A 94 -4.41 12.40 13.35
C PRO A 94 -4.37 13.70 12.54
N ALA A 95 -3.49 14.64 12.88
CA ALA A 95 -3.31 15.87 12.11
C ALA A 95 -2.77 15.61 10.71
N MET A 96 -1.97 14.56 10.51
CA MET A 96 -1.47 14.13 9.20
C MET A 96 -2.62 13.70 8.29
N ILE A 97 -3.55 12.91 8.80
CA ILE A 97 -4.75 12.49 8.06
C ILE A 97 -5.54 13.71 7.58
N GLY A 98 -5.75 14.68 8.47
CA GLY A 98 -6.42 15.94 8.12
C GLY A 98 -5.69 16.70 7.01
N THR A 99 -4.36 16.75 7.03
CA THR A 99 -3.56 17.43 6.01
C THR A 99 -3.64 16.72 4.67
N ILE A 100 -3.51 15.39 4.63
CA ILE A 100 -3.64 14.57 3.41
C ILE A 100 -4.98 14.88 2.71
N LEU A 101 -6.08 14.87 3.46
CA LEU A 101 -7.42 15.11 2.92
C LEU A 101 -7.64 16.56 2.48
N GLN A 102 -7.13 17.54 3.25
CA GLN A 102 -7.23 18.97 2.91
C GLN A 102 -6.48 19.30 1.61
N ASP A 103 -5.41 18.59 1.33
CA ASP A 103 -4.62 18.71 0.09
C ASP A 103 -5.27 17.97 -1.10
N GLY A 104 -6.40 17.30 -0.89
CA GLY A 104 -7.16 16.60 -1.93
C GLY A 104 -6.64 15.22 -2.29
N HIS A 105 -5.89 14.61 -1.39
CA HIS A 105 -5.37 13.24 -1.55
C HIS A 105 -6.30 12.21 -0.94
N GLU A 106 -6.11 10.95 -1.30
CA GLU A 106 -6.82 9.81 -0.74
C GLU A 106 -6.08 9.24 0.47
N VAL A 107 -6.85 8.84 1.49
CA VAL A 107 -6.40 7.97 2.59
C VAL A 107 -6.97 6.58 2.36
N ALA A 108 -6.10 5.59 2.23
CA ALA A 108 -6.43 4.20 1.99
C ALA A 108 -5.96 3.30 3.14
N HIS A 109 -6.48 2.09 3.19
CA HIS A 109 -6.25 1.15 4.29
C HIS A 109 -4.95 0.36 4.10
N HIS A 110 -4.15 0.19 5.18
CA HIS A 110 -2.90 -0.56 5.20
C HIS A 110 -2.73 -1.39 6.49
N GLY A 111 -3.78 -2.11 6.89
CA GLY A 111 -3.80 -2.81 8.16
C GLY A 111 -4.00 -1.88 9.37
N TYR A 112 -3.90 -2.46 10.58
CA TYR A 112 -3.88 -1.67 11.81
C TYR A 112 -2.43 -1.37 12.23
N MET A 113 -1.60 -2.41 12.38
CA MET A 113 -0.20 -2.32 12.82
C MET A 113 0.78 -2.84 11.75
N HIS A 114 0.42 -2.75 10.46
CA HIS A 114 1.22 -3.32 9.37
C HIS A 114 1.42 -4.84 9.53
N GLU A 115 0.35 -5.58 9.80
CA GLU A 115 0.40 -6.99 10.17
C GLU A 115 0.91 -7.90 9.05
N ASN A 116 1.70 -8.89 9.42
CA ASN A 116 1.98 -10.02 8.54
C ASN A 116 0.75 -10.95 8.48
N VAL A 117 -0.01 -10.88 7.40
CA VAL A 117 -1.24 -11.68 7.23
C VAL A 117 -1.00 -13.19 7.28
N PHE A 118 0.23 -13.65 6.97
CA PHE A 118 0.57 -15.07 7.04
C PHE A 118 0.69 -15.60 8.47
N ALA A 119 0.85 -14.70 9.44
CA ALA A 119 0.87 -15.04 10.88
C ALA A 119 -0.51 -15.01 11.53
N LEU A 120 -1.55 -14.56 10.81
CA LEU A 120 -2.91 -14.44 11.32
C LEU A 120 -3.82 -15.52 10.74
N ASP A 121 -4.74 -16.04 11.53
CA ASP A 121 -5.87 -16.80 11.01
C ASP A 121 -6.95 -15.86 10.43
N ASP A 122 -7.99 -16.44 9.81
CA ASP A 122 -9.02 -15.68 9.13
C ASP A 122 -9.84 -14.80 10.09
N THR A 123 -10.08 -15.28 11.32
CA THR A 123 -10.79 -14.53 12.36
C THR A 123 -9.96 -13.35 12.85
N GLU A 124 -8.68 -13.56 13.07
CA GLU A 124 -7.73 -12.53 13.47
C GLU A 124 -7.56 -11.47 12.39
N GLN A 125 -7.44 -11.88 11.11
CA GLN A 125 -7.38 -10.93 9.99
C GLN A 125 -8.63 -10.04 9.96
N ARG A 126 -9.83 -10.63 10.04
CA ARG A 126 -11.08 -9.86 10.08
C ARG A 126 -11.09 -8.85 11.22
N ALA A 127 -10.80 -9.30 12.43
CA ALA A 127 -10.85 -8.44 13.61
C ALA A 127 -9.88 -7.24 13.49
N VAL A 128 -8.67 -7.48 13.00
CA VAL A 128 -7.65 -6.45 12.85
C VAL A 128 -8.04 -5.45 11.76
N PHE A 129 -8.52 -5.94 10.61
CA PHE A 129 -8.85 -5.06 9.49
C PHE A 129 -10.13 -4.27 9.71
N GLU A 130 -11.16 -4.87 10.30
CA GLU A 130 -12.36 -4.13 10.73
C GLU A 130 -12.03 -3.02 11.74
N HIS A 131 -11.15 -3.33 12.71
CA HIS A 131 -10.69 -2.35 13.68
C HIS A 131 -9.95 -1.19 13.02
N GLY A 132 -8.98 -1.49 12.15
CA GLY A 132 -8.23 -0.48 11.41
C GLY A 132 -9.12 0.38 10.53
N LEU A 133 -10.04 -0.25 9.82
CA LEU A 133 -10.99 0.43 8.94
C LEU A 133 -11.89 1.40 9.71
N ALA A 134 -12.43 0.99 10.86
CA ALA A 134 -13.26 1.85 11.70
C ALA A 134 -12.51 3.08 12.22
N ILE A 135 -11.22 2.93 12.51
CA ILE A 135 -10.36 4.04 12.94
C ILE A 135 -10.15 5.02 11.78
N LEU A 136 -9.77 4.52 10.62
CA LEU A 136 -9.54 5.36 9.45
C LEU A 136 -10.82 6.09 9.04
N GLU A 137 -11.96 5.40 9.01
CA GLU A 137 -13.25 6.02 8.72
C GLU A 137 -13.59 7.15 9.71
N ARG A 138 -13.37 6.93 11.00
CA ARG A 138 -13.59 7.95 12.03
C ARG A 138 -12.67 9.16 11.87
N LEU A 139 -11.40 8.95 11.52
CA LEU A 139 -10.41 10.02 11.40
C LEU A 139 -10.51 10.79 10.08
N SER A 140 -10.84 10.10 8.99
CA SER A 140 -10.97 10.70 7.66
C SER A 140 -12.36 11.27 7.37
N GLY A 141 -13.37 10.85 8.14
CA GLY A 141 -14.78 11.23 7.91
C GLY A 141 -15.45 10.45 6.77
N SER A 142 -14.75 9.52 6.14
CA SER A 142 -15.29 8.65 5.10
C SER A 142 -14.61 7.28 5.13
N ARG A 143 -15.35 6.24 4.71
CA ARG A 143 -14.80 4.89 4.64
C ARG A 143 -13.72 4.84 3.55
N PRO A 144 -12.51 4.33 3.84
CA PRO A 144 -11.50 4.04 2.83
C PRO A 144 -12.04 3.15 1.73
N ARG A 145 -11.65 3.42 0.49
CA ARG A 145 -12.07 2.64 -0.68
C ARG A 145 -10.98 1.70 -1.18
N GLY A 146 -9.74 2.02 -0.89
CA GLY A 146 -8.56 1.31 -1.35
C GLY A 146 -7.86 0.56 -0.24
N TRP A 147 -7.20 -0.50 -0.64
CA TRP A 147 -6.36 -1.34 0.18
C TRP A 147 -5.02 -1.57 -0.52
N SER A 148 -3.95 -1.63 0.25
CA SER A 148 -2.69 -2.26 -0.12
C SER A 148 -2.20 -3.09 1.06
N ALA A 149 -1.76 -4.31 0.78
CA ALA A 149 -1.34 -5.24 1.81
C ALA A 149 0.01 -4.84 2.42
N PRO A 150 0.15 -4.86 3.76
CA PRO A 150 1.43 -4.73 4.41
C PRO A 150 2.46 -5.70 3.85
N ALA A 151 3.62 -5.18 3.42
CA ALA A 151 4.68 -5.96 2.76
C ALA A 151 4.15 -6.84 1.60
N TRP A 152 3.09 -6.41 0.93
CA TRP A 152 2.37 -7.13 -0.15
C TRP A 152 1.97 -8.57 0.22
N GLY A 153 1.83 -8.83 1.51
CA GLY A 153 1.38 -10.12 2.02
C GLY A 153 -0.12 -10.32 1.81
N VAL A 154 -0.50 -11.21 0.88
CA VAL A 154 -1.89 -11.46 0.50
C VAL A 154 -2.18 -12.96 0.51
N LYS A 155 -3.30 -13.36 1.11
CA LYS A 155 -3.93 -14.69 0.97
C LYS A 155 -5.21 -14.54 0.13
N GLY A 156 -5.72 -15.63 -0.45
CA GLY A 156 -7.03 -15.61 -1.09
C GLY A 156 -8.11 -15.07 -0.17
N TYR A 157 -8.16 -15.54 1.08
CA TYR A 157 -9.08 -15.02 2.09
C TYR A 157 -8.92 -13.51 2.35
N THR A 158 -7.71 -12.96 2.27
CA THR A 158 -7.49 -11.51 2.47
C THR A 158 -8.26 -10.69 1.44
N LEU A 159 -8.23 -11.10 0.18
CA LEU A 159 -8.94 -10.42 -0.91
C LEU A 159 -10.47 -10.57 -0.79
N GLU A 160 -10.95 -11.78 -0.44
CA GLU A 160 -12.35 -12.01 -0.09
C GLU A 160 -12.80 -11.08 1.04
N LEU A 161 -12.00 -10.96 2.09
CA LEU A 161 -12.27 -10.09 3.21
C LEU A 161 -12.30 -8.61 2.82
N MET A 162 -11.39 -8.17 1.96
CA MET A 162 -11.38 -6.77 1.49
C MET A 162 -12.65 -6.44 0.70
N ALA A 163 -13.10 -7.35 -0.16
CA ALA A 163 -14.37 -7.19 -0.88
C ALA A 163 -15.57 -7.15 0.10
N ASP A 164 -15.63 -8.06 1.07
CA ASP A 164 -16.67 -8.11 2.11
C ASP A 164 -16.69 -6.84 2.98
N LEU A 165 -15.53 -6.27 3.25
CA LEU A 165 -15.39 -5.00 3.96
C LEU A 165 -15.71 -3.77 3.10
N GLY A 166 -16.05 -3.97 1.82
CA GLY A 166 -16.49 -2.92 0.89
C GLY A 166 -15.37 -2.09 0.30
N MET A 167 -14.16 -2.64 0.21
CA MET A 167 -13.10 -2.04 -0.59
C MET A 167 -13.46 -2.08 -2.07
N SER A 168 -13.05 -1.08 -2.82
CA SER A 168 -13.29 -0.99 -4.27
C SER A 168 -12.10 -1.48 -5.07
N TYR A 169 -10.89 -1.37 -4.51
CA TYR A 169 -9.66 -1.78 -5.17
C TYR A 169 -8.61 -2.28 -4.19
N ASP A 170 -7.74 -3.13 -4.72
CA ASP A 170 -6.47 -3.57 -4.15
C ASP A 170 -5.30 -3.00 -4.95
N ALA A 171 -4.15 -2.82 -4.32
CA ALA A 171 -2.90 -2.43 -4.94
C ALA A 171 -1.76 -3.24 -4.33
N SER A 172 -1.78 -4.56 -4.53
CA SER A 172 -0.81 -5.48 -3.90
C SER A 172 -0.23 -6.52 -4.86
N LEU A 173 -0.89 -6.80 -6.00
CA LEU A 173 -0.43 -7.79 -6.95
C LEU A 173 0.46 -7.16 -8.03
N MET A 174 1.28 -7.99 -8.71
CA MET A 174 2.39 -7.53 -9.54
C MET A 174 2.44 -8.21 -10.91
N GLU A 175 1.35 -8.84 -11.34
CA GLU A 175 1.42 -9.72 -12.52
C GLU A 175 1.12 -9.02 -13.85
N HIS A 176 0.70 -7.76 -13.84
CA HIS A 176 0.21 -7.09 -15.05
C HIS A 176 0.49 -5.58 -15.05
N ASP A 177 0.48 -4.94 -16.23
CA ASP A 177 0.71 -3.50 -16.39
C ASP A 177 -0.58 -2.68 -16.44
N THR A 178 -1.73 -3.33 -16.50
CA THR A 178 -3.05 -2.67 -16.57
C THR A 178 -3.97 -3.20 -15.48
N PRO A 179 -4.97 -2.41 -15.06
CA PRO A 179 -5.95 -2.86 -14.07
C PRO A 179 -6.60 -4.18 -14.42
N GLN A 180 -6.79 -5.01 -13.41
CA GLN A 180 -7.43 -6.31 -13.50
C GLN A 180 -8.66 -6.38 -12.60
N ILE A 181 -9.43 -7.43 -12.72
CA ILE A 181 -10.55 -7.75 -11.82
C ILE A 181 -10.18 -8.99 -11.01
N ILE A 182 -10.24 -8.87 -9.71
CA ILE A 182 -10.20 -9.98 -8.78
C ILE A 182 -11.65 -10.37 -8.49
N GLU A 183 -12.03 -11.58 -8.90
CA GLU A 183 -13.36 -12.11 -8.63
C GLU A 183 -13.38 -12.71 -7.22
N THR A 184 -14.31 -12.24 -6.39
CA THR A 184 -14.51 -12.77 -5.04
C THR A 184 -15.97 -13.15 -4.82
N SER A 185 -16.25 -13.97 -3.82
CA SER A 185 -17.62 -14.36 -3.47
C SER A 185 -18.43 -13.18 -2.89
N CYS A 186 -17.76 -12.14 -2.43
CA CYS A 186 -18.36 -10.95 -1.82
C CYS A 186 -18.50 -9.77 -2.79
N GLY A 187 -18.03 -9.91 -4.03
CA GLY A 187 -18.00 -8.88 -5.06
C GLY A 187 -16.63 -8.74 -5.71
N ASP A 188 -16.56 -8.06 -6.82
CA ASP A 188 -15.32 -7.85 -7.54
C ASP A 188 -14.49 -6.72 -6.92
N LEU A 189 -13.17 -6.91 -6.86
CA LEU A 189 -12.20 -5.85 -6.58
C LEU A 189 -11.49 -5.45 -7.89
N VAL A 190 -11.15 -4.18 -8.02
CA VAL A 190 -10.21 -3.75 -9.05
C VAL A 190 -8.80 -3.92 -8.49
N GLU A 191 -7.96 -4.70 -9.16
CA GLU A 191 -6.54 -4.71 -8.89
C GLU A 191 -5.87 -3.59 -9.67
N LEU A 192 -5.09 -2.77 -8.97
CA LEU A 192 -4.19 -1.78 -9.56
C LEU A 192 -2.76 -2.30 -9.39
N PRO A 193 -2.19 -2.97 -10.40
CA PRO A 193 -0.92 -3.65 -10.25
C PRO A 193 0.20 -2.70 -9.85
N ILE A 194 1.09 -3.18 -8.99
CA ILE A 194 2.29 -2.46 -8.57
C ILE A 194 3.54 -3.10 -9.17
N SER A 195 4.65 -2.37 -9.13
CA SER A 195 5.95 -2.87 -9.55
C SER A 195 7.00 -2.66 -8.47
N MET A 196 7.73 -3.71 -8.10
CA MET A 196 8.85 -3.62 -7.16
C MET A 196 10.00 -2.75 -7.70
N VAL A 197 10.12 -2.59 -9.02
CA VAL A 197 11.14 -1.72 -9.62
C VAL A 197 10.83 -0.25 -9.35
N LEU A 198 9.56 0.09 -9.20
CA LEU A 198 9.10 1.45 -8.91
C LEU A 198 8.97 1.73 -7.39
N ASP A 199 9.20 0.72 -6.56
CA ASP A 199 9.09 0.85 -5.11
C ASP A 199 10.42 1.33 -4.51
N ASP A 200 10.36 2.31 -3.61
CA ASP A 200 11.56 2.91 -3.01
C ASP A 200 12.23 1.97 -2.00
N TRP A 201 11.48 1.05 -1.37
CA TRP A 201 12.08 0.04 -0.48
C TRP A 201 13.08 -0.85 -1.21
N ALA A 202 12.80 -1.22 -2.45
CA ALA A 202 13.71 -2.05 -3.26
C ALA A 202 15.06 -1.37 -3.53
N LEU A 203 15.09 -0.03 -3.53
CA LEU A 203 16.27 0.78 -3.86
C LEU A 203 16.97 1.35 -2.62
N PHE A 204 16.23 1.68 -1.58
CA PHE A 204 16.73 2.38 -0.41
C PHE A 204 16.43 1.68 0.92
N GLY A 205 15.77 0.51 0.87
CA GLY A 205 15.33 -0.19 2.07
C GLY A 205 16.49 -0.56 2.97
N SER A 206 16.55 0.08 4.13
CA SER A 206 17.47 -0.23 5.21
C SER A 206 16.76 0.07 6.52
N ALA A 207 16.80 -0.85 7.46
CA ALA A 207 16.19 -0.65 8.75
C ALA A 207 17.05 -1.24 9.85
N LEU A 208 17.33 -0.44 10.87
CA LEU A 208 18.10 -0.85 12.05
C LEU A 208 17.51 -2.05 12.77
N TYR A 209 16.17 -2.17 12.73
CA TYR A 209 15.46 -3.17 13.49
C TYR A 209 15.50 -4.57 12.87
N TRP A 210 15.48 -4.67 11.54
CA TRP A 210 15.37 -5.95 10.84
C TRP A 210 16.69 -6.56 10.38
N ASP A 211 17.83 -5.91 10.68
CA ASP A 211 19.14 -6.30 10.14
C ASP A 211 19.08 -6.60 8.63
N SER A 212 18.19 -5.90 7.93
CA SER A 212 18.02 -6.04 6.50
C SER A 212 18.78 -4.95 5.80
N HIS A 213 19.74 -5.35 4.99
CA HIS A 213 20.51 -4.45 4.15
C HIS A 213 20.15 -4.74 2.69
N VAL A 214 19.24 -3.96 2.14
CA VAL A 214 19.14 -3.81 0.71
C VAL A 214 20.32 -2.94 0.25
N ALA A 215 20.89 -3.19 -0.90
CA ALA A 215 21.93 -2.33 -1.44
C ALA A 215 21.35 -0.91 -1.60
N LEU A 216 21.99 0.08 -0.95
CA LEU A 216 21.54 1.46 -1.05
C LEU A 216 21.92 2.01 -2.42
N SER A 217 20.91 2.34 -3.23
CA SER A 217 21.09 3.09 -4.46
C SER A 217 21.30 4.57 -4.18
N SER A 218 21.99 5.25 -5.08
CA SER A 218 22.01 6.72 -5.07
C SER A 218 20.69 7.28 -5.61
N ALA A 219 20.40 8.54 -5.30
CA ALA A 219 19.22 9.20 -5.87
C ALA A 219 19.27 9.28 -7.41
N GLU A 220 20.47 9.40 -8.01
CA GLU A 220 20.67 9.43 -9.46
C GLU A 220 20.38 8.07 -10.11
N GLU A 221 20.78 6.98 -9.47
CA GLU A 221 20.44 5.62 -9.92
C GLU A 221 18.94 5.37 -9.87
N ALA A 222 18.28 5.73 -8.78
CA ALA A 222 16.83 5.60 -8.65
C ALA A 222 16.08 6.45 -9.70
N GLU A 223 16.51 7.72 -9.90
CA GLU A 223 15.92 8.57 -10.94
C GLU A 223 16.07 7.93 -12.32
N THR A 224 17.23 7.35 -12.62
CA THR A 224 17.48 6.70 -13.91
C THR A 224 16.55 5.52 -14.11
N ILE A 225 16.43 4.62 -13.12
CA ILE A 225 15.55 3.45 -13.17
C ILE A 225 14.09 3.88 -13.38
N TRP A 226 13.59 4.78 -12.53
CA TRP A 226 12.20 5.21 -12.62
C TRP A 226 11.88 5.99 -13.89
N ARG A 227 12.84 6.73 -14.43
CA ARG A 227 12.70 7.40 -15.72
C ARG A 227 12.60 6.41 -16.87
N GLU A 228 13.45 5.38 -16.89
CA GLU A 228 13.42 4.33 -17.92
C GLU A 228 12.10 3.56 -17.89
N GLU A 229 11.58 3.21 -16.69
CA GLU A 229 10.26 2.59 -16.53
C GLU A 229 9.14 3.51 -17.03
N PHE A 230 9.16 4.79 -16.66
CA PHE A 230 8.16 5.76 -17.09
C PHE A 230 8.19 5.99 -18.60
N ASP A 231 9.38 6.08 -19.20
CA ASP A 231 9.53 6.28 -20.64
C ASP A 231 9.14 5.02 -21.45
N GLY A 232 9.06 3.86 -20.80
CA GLY A 232 8.60 2.59 -21.37
C GLY A 232 7.09 2.40 -21.43
N LEU A 233 6.31 3.21 -20.69
CA LEU A 233 4.84 3.16 -20.64
C LEU A 233 4.22 3.74 -21.93
#